data_f51656d547e4f3b9cfa76a47bad1b951
#
_entry.id   f51656d547e4f3b9cfa76a47bad1b951
#
_cell.length_a   1.000
_cell.length_b   1.000
_cell.length_c   1.000
_cell.angle_alpha   90.00
_cell.angle_beta   90.00
_cell.angle_gamma   90.00
#
_symmetry.space_group_name_H-M   'P 1'
#
loop_
_entity.id
_entity.type
_entity.pdbx_description
1 polymer ?
#
loop_
_entity_poly.entity_id
_entity_poly.type
_entity_poly.pdbx_seq_one_letter_code
_entity_poly.pdbx_strand_id
1 'polypeptide(L)'
;FSMKWKNLSKKRKAYLIAFAAFVGILLWAFVSAGVITHNFNRSQLSTDQDRQEAQINGIILTETKDDKKYWEIYGETGTYDSTNGVALLDNCIGNFYDDNNQVSMSFESSKGTYNSKKTQIIMYNDTRIVIKDGTSLEADRLTWTGRDNPVIAKGHIKITRNGQLLSTADEVIISSDYERFKIIGHTVSKLYDTKGK
;
A
#
# COMPACT_ATOMS: atom_id res chain seq x y z
N PHE A 1 54.24 -38.82 1.07
CA PHE A 1 54.42 -38.79 2.54
C PHE A 1 53.55 -39.87 3.17
N SER A 2 54.15 -41.11 3.32
CA SER A 2 53.50 -42.24 3.97
C SER A 2 53.74 -42.13 5.48
N MET A 3 52.80 -41.59 6.21
CA MET A 3 52.83 -41.49 7.67
C MET A 3 52.58 -42.90 8.23
N LYS A 4 53.64 -43.54 8.83
CA LYS A 4 53.55 -44.89 9.45
C LYS A 4 52.61 -44.88 10.65
N TRP A 5 51.38 -45.27 10.48
CA TRP A 5 50.31 -45.35 11.51
C TRP A 5 50.59 -46.33 12.65
N LYS A 6 51.57 -47.21 12.49
CA LYS A 6 51.85 -48.27 13.44
C LYS A 6 52.52 -47.83 14.76
N ASN A 7 53.19 -46.67 14.81
CA ASN A 7 54.00 -46.27 15.98
C ASN A 7 53.41 -45.14 16.83
N LEU A 8 52.14 -44.75 16.64
CA LEU A 8 51.49 -43.76 17.49
C LEU A 8 50.88 -44.39 18.74
N SER A 9 51.10 -43.76 19.92
CA SER A 9 50.45 -44.17 21.17
C SER A 9 48.91 -44.11 21.04
N LYS A 10 48.20 -45.00 21.76
CA LYS A 10 46.75 -45.10 21.74
C LYS A 10 46.06 -43.74 21.93
N LYS A 11 46.61 -42.89 22.81
CA LYS A 11 46.11 -41.54 23.07
C LYS A 11 46.23 -40.61 21.85
N ARG A 12 47.36 -40.63 21.12
CA ARG A 12 47.56 -39.79 19.92
C ARG A 12 46.67 -40.25 18.78
N LYS A 13 46.39 -41.54 18.62
CA LYS A 13 45.40 -42.01 17.64
C LYS A 13 44.00 -41.54 17.96
N ALA A 14 43.59 -41.56 19.24
CA ALA A 14 42.28 -41.03 19.64
C ALA A 14 42.12 -39.54 19.34
N TYR A 15 43.16 -38.72 19.61
CA TYR A 15 43.11 -37.29 19.26
C TYR A 15 43.05 -37.04 17.76
N LEU A 16 43.76 -37.83 16.93
CA LEU A 16 43.68 -37.68 15.48
C LEU A 16 42.31 -38.05 14.92
N ILE A 17 41.69 -39.10 15.47
CA ILE A 17 40.31 -39.50 15.08
C ILE A 17 39.31 -38.44 15.50
N ALA A 18 39.42 -37.92 16.72
CA ALA A 18 38.55 -36.85 17.22
C ALA A 18 38.69 -35.57 16.37
N PHE A 19 39.94 -35.20 16.02
CA PHE A 19 40.18 -34.03 15.15
C PHE A 19 39.63 -34.23 13.74
N ALA A 20 39.80 -35.40 13.15
CA ALA A 20 39.24 -35.72 11.84
C ALA A 20 37.70 -35.69 11.84
N ALA A 21 37.08 -36.23 12.92
CA ALA A 21 35.61 -36.15 13.08
C ALA A 21 35.13 -34.71 13.23
N PHE A 22 35.83 -33.87 13.99
CA PHE A 22 35.51 -32.46 14.16
C PHE A 22 35.61 -31.69 12.83
N VAL A 23 36.69 -31.90 12.05
CA VAL A 23 36.84 -31.31 10.72
C VAL A 23 35.73 -31.77 9.77
N GLY A 24 35.36 -33.05 9.83
CA GLY A 24 34.26 -33.61 9.04
C GLY A 24 32.92 -32.95 9.34
N ILE A 25 32.62 -32.70 10.63
CA ILE A 25 31.41 -32.01 11.06
C ILE A 25 31.42 -30.56 10.55
N LEU A 26 32.54 -29.85 10.66
CA LEU A 26 32.65 -28.48 10.14
C LEU A 26 32.45 -28.41 8.63
N LEU A 27 33.08 -29.32 7.86
CA LEU A 27 32.89 -29.36 6.41
C LEU A 27 31.44 -29.69 6.04
N TRP A 28 30.81 -30.62 6.75
CA TRP A 28 29.40 -30.93 6.54
C TRP A 28 28.49 -29.74 6.85
N ALA A 29 28.75 -28.99 7.94
CA ALA A 29 28.02 -27.78 8.28
C ALA A 29 28.18 -26.68 7.22
N PHE A 30 29.39 -26.47 6.68
CA PHE A 30 29.64 -25.53 5.60
C PHE A 30 28.92 -25.90 4.30
N VAL A 31 28.94 -27.17 3.91
CA VAL A 31 28.21 -27.66 2.74
C VAL A 31 26.73 -27.52 2.91
N SER A 32 26.20 -27.90 4.09
CA SER A 32 24.76 -27.77 4.40
C SER A 32 24.32 -26.30 4.40
N ALA A 33 25.09 -25.39 4.99
CA ALA A 33 24.81 -23.95 4.96
C ALA A 33 24.85 -23.40 3.52
N GLY A 34 25.84 -23.80 2.70
CA GLY A 34 25.94 -23.40 1.31
C GLY A 34 24.76 -23.89 0.46
N VAL A 35 24.31 -25.13 0.67
CA VAL A 35 23.14 -25.70 -0.04
C VAL A 35 21.86 -24.98 0.38
N ILE A 36 21.67 -24.70 1.67
CA ILE A 36 20.49 -23.97 2.16
C ILE A 36 20.47 -22.55 1.59
N THR A 37 21.60 -21.84 1.61
CA THR A 37 21.69 -20.46 1.06
C THR A 37 21.46 -20.44 -0.45
N HIS A 38 21.98 -21.41 -1.18
CA HIS A 38 21.81 -21.52 -2.63
C HIS A 38 20.35 -21.86 -3.01
N ASN A 39 19.70 -22.76 -2.26
CA ASN A 39 18.29 -23.08 -2.48
C ASN A 39 17.36 -21.94 -2.08
N PHE A 40 17.68 -21.20 -1.02
CA PHE A 40 16.94 -20.01 -0.61
C PHE A 40 17.03 -18.90 -1.67
N ASN A 41 18.22 -18.61 -2.17
CA ASN A 41 18.41 -17.66 -3.27
C ASN A 41 17.74 -18.12 -4.57
N ARG A 42 17.73 -19.42 -4.86
CA ARG A 42 17.11 -19.95 -6.07
C ARG A 42 15.58 -19.91 -6.01
N SER A 43 14.99 -20.15 -4.85
CA SER A 43 13.53 -20.01 -4.66
C SER A 43 13.07 -18.54 -4.70
N GLN A 44 13.95 -17.59 -4.40
CA GLN A 44 13.67 -16.16 -4.58
C GLN A 44 13.93 -15.67 -6.01
N LEU A 45 14.85 -16.30 -6.74
CA LEU A 45 15.18 -15.94 -8.13
C LEU A 45 14.35 -16.65 -9.20
N SER A 46 13.62 -17.71 -8.83
CA SER A 46 12.73 -18.45 -9.76
C SER A 46 11.28 -17.96 -9.75
N THR A 47 10.99 -16.91 -9.03
CA THR A 47 9.72 -16.19 -9.19
C THR A 47 9.89 -15.30 -10.41
N ASP A 48 9.14 -15.59 -11.46
CA ASP A 48 9.05 -14.93 -12.76
C ASP A 48 9.69 -13.54 -12.81
N GLN A 49 10.78 -13.39 -13.57
CA GLN A 49 11.42 -12.11 -13.84
C GLN A 49 10.50 -11.11 -14.59
N ASP A 50 9.30 -11.51 -15.01
CA ASP A 50 8.39 -10.68 -15.80
C ASP A 50 7.21 -10.09 -15.03
N ARG A 51 6.94 -10.50 -13.78
CA ARG A 51 5.91 -9.89 -12.93
C ARG A 51 6.25 -10.02 -11.46
N GLN A 52 6.89 -9.02 -10.89
CA GLN A 52 6.97 -8.87 -9.44
C GLN A 52 5.64 -8.29 -8.89
N GLU A 53 4.56 -9.03 -9.03
CA GLU A 53 3.31 -8.78 -8.33
C GLU A 53 3.35 -9.52 -6.99
N ALA A 54 3.60 -8.80 -5.90
CA ALA A 54 3.44 -9.35 -4.57
C ALA A 54 1.97 -9.16 -4.14
N GLN A 55 1.24 -10.24 -3.91
CA GLN A 55 -0.05 -10.16 -3.24
C GLN A 55 0.18 -9.93 -1.75
N ILE A 56 -0.37 -8.87 -1.21
CA ILE A 56 -0.16 -8.43 0.17
C ILE A 56 -1.51 -8.32 0.86
N ASN A 57 -1.62 -8.83 2.10
CA ASN A 57 -2.78 -8.62 2.95
C ASN A 57 -2.49 -7.45 3.89
N GLY A 58 -3.41 -6.49 3.97
CA GLY A 58 -3.26 -5.32 4.81
C GLY A 58 -2.17 -4.37 4.33
N ILE A 59 -2.39 -3.67 3.21
CA ILE A 59 -1.47 -2.67 2.67
C ILE A 59 -1.77 -1.31 3.28
N ILE A 60 -0.73 -0.62 3.75
CA ILE A 60 -0.80 0.80 4.10
C ILE A 60 0.15 1.57 3.20
N LEU A 61 -0.39 2.51 2.46
CA LEU A 61 0.36 3.47 1.67
C LEU A 61 0.24 4.85 2.30
N THR A 62 1.33 5.57 2.43
CA THR A 62 1.34 6.94 2.96
C THR A 62 2.29 7.82 2.18
N GLU A 63 1.97 9.11 2.11
CA GLU A 63 2.91 10.15 1.68
C GLU A 63 3.16 11.13 2.82
N THR A 64 4.42 11.23 3.23
CA THR A 64 4.87 12.14 4.28
C THR A 64 6.04 12.95 3.76
N LYS A 65 6.05 14.26 3.98
CA LYS A 65 7.15 15.16 3.64
C LYS A 65 7.27 16.23 4.72
N ASP A 66 8.48 16.51 5.16
CA ASP A 66 8.78 17.52 6.20
C ASP A 66 7.97 17.29 7.48
N ASP A 67 7.91 16.03 7.94
CA ASP A 67 7.14 15.54 9.10
C ASP A 67 5.61 15.77 9.01
N LYS A 68 5.10 16.11 7.84
CA LYS A 68 3.67 16.26 7.57
C LYS A 68 3.16 15.10 6.73
N LYS A 69 2.10 14.46 7.20
CA LYS A 69 1.39 13.43 6.43
C LYS A 69 0.42 14.13 5.47
N TYR A 70 0.45 13.76 4.19
CA TYR A 70 -0.45 14.31 3.20
C TYR A 70 -1.66 13.43 2.95
N TRP A 71 -1.42 12.13 2.89
CA TRP A 71 -2.49 11.15 2.77
C TRP A 71 -2.00 9.79 3.29
N GLU A 72 -2.96 8.96 3.62
CA GLU A 72 -2.77 7.56 3.88
C GLU A 72 -3.93 6.75 3.30
N ILE A 73 -3.64 5.54 2.83
CA ILE A 73 -4.61 4.60 2.28
C ILE A 73 -4.31 3.24 2.89
N TYR A 74 -5.34 2.63 3.44
CA TYR A 74 -5.34 1.24 3.83
C TYR A 74 -6.14 0.45 2.80
N GLY A 75 -5.58 -0.66 2.29
CA GLY A 75 -6.26 -1.65 1.49
C GLY A 75 -6.31 -2.97 2.24
N GLU A 76 -7.45 -3.64 2.28
CA GLU A 76 -7.58 -4.95 2.90
C GLU A 76 -6.69 -5.98 2.22
N THR A 77 -6.67 -5.96 0.90
CA THR A 77 -5.73 -6.72 0.05
C THR A 77 -5.23 -5.86 -1.09
N GLY A 78 -4.15 -6.29 -1.73
CA GLY A 78 -3.67 -5.63 -2.92
C GLY A 78 -2.46 -6.29 -3.54
N THR A 79 -2.04 -5.77 -4.69
CA THR A 79 -0.84 -6.16 -5.41
C THR A 79 0.01 -4.93 -5.69
N TYR A 80 1.32 -5.10 -5.69
CA TYR A 80 2.25 -4.04 -6.06
C TYR A 80 3.18 -4.51 -7.19
N ASP A 81 3.11 -3.78 -8.30
CA ASP A 81 4.04 -3.91 -9.43
C ASP A 81 5.20 -2.91 -9.26
N SER A 82 6.35 -3.41 -8.81
CA SER A 82 7.54 -2.58 -8.59
C SER A 82 8.11 -2.00 -9.88
N THR A 83 7.93 -2.68 -11.01
CA THR A 83 8.43 -2.24 -12.32
C THR A 83 7.69 -1.00 -12.80
N ASN A 84 6.38 -0.99 -12.68
CA ASN A 84 5.53 0.12 -13.09
C ASN A 84 5.25 1.12 -11.97
N GLY A 85 5.54 0.75 -10.71
CA GLY A 85 5.27 1.58 -9.53
C GLY A 85 3.78 1.73 -9.27
N VAL A 86 2.98 0.68 -9.52
CA VAL A 86 1.53 0.67 -9.38
C VAL A 86 1.11 -0.29 -8.28
N ALA A 87 0.35 0.23 -7.32
CA ALA A 87 -0.39 -0.58 -6.36
C ALA A 87 -1.86 -0.67 -6.82
N LEU A 88 -2.40 -1.89 -6.80
CA LEU A 88 -3.84 -2.16 -6.92
C LEU A 88 -4.35 -2.55 -5.55
N LEU A 89 -5.44 -1.97 -5.11
CA LEU A 89 -5.96 -2.13 -3.75
C LEU A 89 -7.43 -2.55 -3.81
N ASP A 90 -7.81 -3.41 -2.88
CA ASP A 90 -9.19 -3.84 -2.66
C ASP A 90 -9.66 -3.35 -1.28
N ASN A 91 -10.93 -2.97 -1.19
CA ASN A 91 -11.57 -2.48 0.03
C ASN A 91 -10.72 -1.41 0.72
N CYS A 92 -10.68 -0.25 0.08
CA CYS A 92 -9.81 0.85 0.48
C CYS A 92 -10.54 1.81 1.41
N ILE A 93 -9.84 2.25 2.45
CA ILE A 93 -10.18 3.43 3.24
C ILE A 93 -8.97 4.34 3.31
N GLY A 94 -9.18 5.63 3.36
CA GLY A 94 -8.05 6.55 3.47
C GLY A 94 -8.44 7.95 3.88
N ASN A 95 -7.40 8.73 4.16
CA ASN A 95 -7.52 10.10 4.63
C ASN A 95 -6.57 11.02 3.86
N PHE A 96 -7.03 12.23 3.61
CA PHE A 96 -6.20 13.36 3.24
C PHE A 96 -6.10 14.31 4.43
N TYR A 97 -4.92 14.89 4.62
CA TYR A 97 -4.58 15.73 5.76
C TYR A 97 -4.30 17.17 5.33
N ASP A 98 -4.68 18.13 6.18
CA ASP A 98 -4.32 19.52 6.03
C ASP A 98 -2.89 19.81 6.52
N ASP A 99 -2.46 21.06 6.41
CA ASP A 99 -1.14 21.52 6.86
C ASP A 99 -0.90 21.39 8.37
N ASN A 100 -1.96 21.17 9.15
CA ASN A 100 -1.92 20.97 10.59
C ASN A 100 -1.95 19.48 10.99
N ASN A 101 -1.77 18.56 10.03
CA ASN A 101 -1.91 17.11 10.21
C ASN A 101 -3.30 16.68 10.70
N GLN A 102 -4.34 17.46 10.40
CA GLN A 102 -5.72 17.09 10.70
C GLN A 102 -6.38 16.48 9.46
N VAL A 103 -7.25 15.50 9.69
CA VAL A 103 -8.02 14.89 8.60
C VAL A 103 -8.98 15.93 8.02
N SER A 104 -8.81 16.27 6.76
CA SER A 104 -9.67 17.18 6.01
C SER A 104 -10.68 16.48 5.14
N MET A 105 -10.33 15.28 4.66
CA MET A 105 -11.19 14.46 3.84
C MET A 105 -10.89 12.98 4.08
N SER A 106 -11.94 12.19 4.26
CA SER A 106 -11.85 10.73 4.30
C SER A 106 -12.55 10.13 3.09
N PHE A 107 -12.11 8.95 2.67
CA PHE A 107 -12.77 8.20 1.60
C PHE A 107 -12.77 6.70 1.86
N GLU A 108 -13.74 6.03 1.28
CA GLU A 108 -13.82 4.58 1.20
C GLU A 108 -14.19 4.17 -0.23
N SER A 109 -13.70 3.02 -0.70
CA SER A 109 -13.96 2.52 -2.05
C SER A 109 -13.70 1.02 -2.14
N SER A 110 -14.45 0.32 -2.98
CA SER A 110 -14.24 -1.12 -3.20
C SER A 110 -12.91 -1.40 -3.90
N LYS A 111 -12.42 -0.48 -4.74
CA LYS A 111 -11.20 -0.62 -5.52
C LYS A 111 -10.39 0.69 -5.53
N GLY A 112 -9.07 0.54 -5.53
CA GLY A 112 -8.17 1.68 -5.65
C GLY A 112 -6.89 1.36 -6.42
N THR A 113 -6.29 2.39 -6.97
CA THR A 113 -4.94 2.33 -7.55
C THR A 113 -4.11 3.49 -7.07
N TYR A 114 -2.85 3.22 -6.78
CA TYR A 114 -1.83 4.24 -6.57
C TYR A 114 -0.70 4.06 -7.57
N ASN A 115 -0.35 5.12 -8.29
CA ASN A 115 0.79 5.12 -9.20
C ASN A 115 1.84 6.09 -8.68
N SER A 116 2.96 5.56 -8.18
CA SER A 116 4.03 6.37 -7.58
C SER A 116 4.78 7.23 -8.61
N LYS A 117 4.91 6.76 -9.86
CA LYS A 117 5.59 7.52 -10.93
C LYS A 117 4.79 8.71 -11.40
N LYS A 118 3.45 8.64 -11.30
CA LYS A 118 2.53 9.72 -11.70
C LYS A 118 2.01 10.50 -10.50
N THR A 119 2.37 10.10 -9.27
CA THR A 119 1.80 10.65 -8.04
C THR A 119 0.28 10.70 -8.12
N GLN A 120 -0.35 9.59 -8.47
CA GLN A 120 -1.78 9.53 -8.76
C GLN A 120 -2.47 8.46 -7.92
N ILE A 121 -3.58 8.87 -7.29
CA ILE A 121 -4.53 8.00 -6.61
C ILE A 121 -5.83 8.00 -7.42
N ILE A 122 -6.37 6.82 -7.70
CA ILE A 122 -7.69 6.65 -8.30
C ILE A 122 -8.46 5.66 -7.45
N MET A 123 -9.62 6.07 -6.94
CA MET A 123 -10.59 5.22 -6.29
C MET A 123 -11.79 5.04 -7.20
N TYR A 124 -12.35 3.84 -7.25
CA TYR A 124 -13.46 3.51 -8.14
C TYR A 124 -14.28 2.34 -7.59
N ASN A 125 -15.51 2.23 -8.04
CA ASN A 125 -16.54 1.34 -7.53
C ASN A 125 -16.95 1.68 -6.10
N ASP A 126 -18.14 2.22 -5.96
CA ASP A 126 -18.76 2.57 -4.67
C ASP A 126 -17.89 3.52 -3.83
N THR A 127 -17.38 4.58 -4.46
CA THR A 127 -16.55 5.55 -3.77
C THR A 127 -17.40 6.52 -2.95
N ARG A 128 -17.13 6.56 -1.65
CA ARG A 128 -17.71 7.52 -0.72
C ARG A 128 -16.65 8.43 -0.14
N ILE A 129 -16.96 9.70 -0.08
CA ILE A 129 -16.06 10.76 0.37
C ILE A 129 -16.78 11.52 1.49
N VAL A 130 -16.09 11.82 2.57
CA VAL A 130 -16.57 12.65 3.68
C VAL A 130 -15.59 13.79 3.90
N ILE A 131 -16.08 15.02 3.81
CA ILE A 131 -15.30 16.24 4.02
C ILE A 131 -15.44 16.69 5.47
N LYS A 132 -14.46 17.43 5.98
CA LYS A 132 -14.39 17.90 7.38
C LYS A 132 -15.66 18.62 7.88
N ASP A 133 -16.40 19.28 6.99
CA ASP A 133 -17.65 19.96 7.33
C ASP A 133 -18.87 19.04 7.45
N GLY A 134 -18.67 17.72 7.32
CA GLY A 134 -19.72 16.70 7.38
C GLY A 134 -20.47 16.49 6.06
N THR A 135 -20.06 17.15 4.98
CA THR A 135 -20.58 16.88 3.65
C THR A 135 -20.06 15.53 3.16
N SER A 136 -20.95 14.69 2.67
CA SER A 136 -20.63 13.38 2.09
C SER A 136 -20.98 13.36 0.61
N LEU A 137 -20.10 12.78 -0.20
CA LEU A 137 -20.29 12.55 -1.62
C LEU A 137 -20.21 11.05 -1.90
N GLU A 138 -21.13 10.55 -2.69
CA GLU A 138 -21.02 9.24 -3.36
C GLU A 138 -20.67 9.50 -4.82
N ALA A 139 -19.75 8.73 -5.41
CA ALA A 139 -19.29 8.89 -6.79
C ALA A 139 -18.82 7.57 -7.38
N ASP A 140 -18.81 7.44 -8.72
CA ASP A 140 -18.25 6.27 -9.37
C ASP A 140 -16.72 6.25 -9.28
N ARG A 141 -16.10 7.43 -9.26
CA ARG A 141 -14.64 7.58 -9.27
C ARG A 141 -14.18 8.83 -8.52
N LEU A 142 -13.08 8.70 -7.79
CA LEU A 142 -12.30 9.81 -7.26
C LEU A 142 -10.90 9.75 -7.86
N THR A 143 -10.35 10.90 -8.25
CA THR A 143 -8.98 11.02 -8.77
C THR A 143 -8.24 12.15 -8.04
N TRP A 144 -7.03 11.86 -7.58
CA TRP A 144 -6.08 12.83 -7.04
C TRP A 144 -4.73 12.69 -7.76
N THR A 145 -4.09 13.81 -8.10
CA THR A 145 -2.86 13.84 -8.91
C THR A 145 -1.78 14.71 -8.30
N GLY A 146 -1.63 14.66 -6.99
CA GLY A 146 -0.64 15.42 -6.26
C GLY A 146 -1.24 16.57 -5.44
N ARG A 147 -0.46 17.04 -4.48
CA ARG A 147 -0.89 17.94 -3.41
C ARG A 147 -1.49 19.26 -3.88
N ASP A 148 -0.89 19.86 -4.91
CA ASP A 148 -1.31 21.18 -5.41
C ASP A 148 -2.48 21.10 -6.37
N ASN A 149 -2.92 19.89 -6.68
CA ASN A 149 -4.02 19.64 -7.58
C ASN A 149 -5.33 19.38 -6.83
N PRO A 150 -6.48 19.75 -7.42
CA PRO A 150 -7.77 19.43 -6.85
C PRO A 150 -8.02 17.92 -6.85
N VAL A 151 -8.87 17.46 -5.96
CA VAL A 151 -9.47 16.13 -6.01
C VAL A 151 -10.70 16.19 -6.89
N ILE A 152 -10.82 15.26 -7.83
CA ILE A 152 -11.91 15.22 -8.80
C ILE A 152 -12.76 13.98 -8.56
N ALA A 153 -14.03 14.17 -8.23
CA ALA A 153 -15.04 13.13 -8.16
C ALA A 153 -15.90 13.15 -9.42
N LYS A 154 -16.17 11.98 -10.03
CA LYS A 154 -16.95 11.85 -11.26
C LYS A 154 -17.94 10.70 -11.21
N GLY A 155 -19.05 10.88 -11.92
CA GLY A 155 -20.07 9.89 -12.19
C GLY A 155 -21.09 9.72 -11.06
N HIS A 156 -22.37 9.88 -11.40
CA HIS A 156 -23.54 9.65 -10.54
C HIS A 156 -23.42 10.23 -9.14
N ILE A 157 -22.88 11.45 -9.04
CA ILE A 157 -22.57 12.03 -7.73
C ILE A 157 -23.86 12.38 -6.98
N LYS A 158 -23.91 11.95 -5.71
CA LYS A 158 -24.89 12.39 -4.74
C LYS A 158 -24.18 13.11 -3.62
N ILE A 159 -24.62 14.32 -3.33
CA ILE A 159 -24.08 15.17 -2.26
C ILE A 159 -25.10 15.18 -1.14
N THR A 160 -24.68 14.79 0.06
CA THR A 160 -25.52 14.77 1.25
C THR A 160 -24.86 15.50 2.41
N ARG A 161 -25.67 16.07 3.31
CA ARG A 161 -25.20 16.61 4.59
C ARG A 161 -26.23 16.27 5.64
N ASN A 162 -25.79 15.78 6.80
CA ASN A 162 -26.67 15.32 7.89
C ASN A 162 -27.75 14.34 7.41
N GLY A 163 -27.39 13.44 6.47
CA GLY A 163 -28.29 12.45 5.89
C GLY A 163 -29.32 12.99 4.90
N GLN A 164 -29.32 14.28 4.59
CA GLN A 164 -30.24 14.91 3.64
C GLN A 164 -29.56 15.09 2.28
N LEU A 165 -30.25 14.71 1.18
CA LEU A 165 -29.77 14.95 -0.18
C LEU A 165 -29.80 16.45 -0.48
N LEU A 166 -28.62 17.03 -0.71
CA LEU A 166 -28.48 18.44 -1.12
C LEU A 166 -28.48 18.60 -2.63
N SER A 167 -27.80 17.73 -3.36
CA SER A 167 -27.62 17.85 -4.81
C SER A 167 -27.19 16.53 -5.45
N THR A 168 -27.41 16.42 -6.76
CA THR A 168 -26.76 15.45 -7.64
C THR A 168 -25.86 16.20 -8.65
N ALA A 169 -24.85 15.54 -9.18
CA ALA A 169 -23.92 16.14 -10.14
C ALA A 169 -23.26 15.08 -11.02
N ASP A 170 -22.65 15.51 -12.14
CA ASP A 170 -21.83 14.65 -12.97
C ASP A 170 -20.35 14.67 -12.53
N GLU A 171 -19.90 15.84 -12.04
CA GLU A 171 -18.54 16.05 -11.57
C GLU A 171 -18.52 17.01 -10.37
N VAL A 172 -17.66 16.73 -9.39
CA VAL A 172 -17.33 17.64 -8.30
C VAL A 172 -15.81 17.79 -8.23
N ILE A 173 -15.37 19.04 -8.22
CA ILE A 173 -13.96 19.40 -8.06
C ILE A 173 -13.80 19.95 -6.63
N ILE A 174 -13.02 19.24 -5.82
CA ILE A 174 -12.67 19.63 -4.46
C ILE A 174 -11.31 20.33 -4.50
N SER A 175 -11.21 21.55 -3.99
CA SER A 175 -9.95 22.31 -4.00
C SER A 175 -8.84 21.57 -3.24
N SER A 176 -7.57 21.89 -3.55
CA SER A 176 -6.38 21.26 -2.93
C SER A 176 -6.28 21.49 -1.41
N ASP A 177 -6.94 22.53 -0.88
CA ASP A 177 -7.08 22.82 0.55
C ASP A 177 -8.26 22.04 1.21
N TYR A 178 -9.06 21.30 0.41
CA TYR A 178 -10.26 20.55 0.81
C TYR A 178 -11.38 21.38 1.44
N GLU A 179 -11.35 22.71 1.29
CA GLU A 179 -12.31 23.62 1.91
C GLU A 179 -13.45 24.01 0.97
N ARG A 180 -13.22 23.94 -0.33
CA ARG A 180 -14.16 24.39 -1.36
C ARG A 180 -14.41 23.32 -2.38
N PHE A 181 -15.64 23.28 -2.90
CA PHE A 181 -15.95 22.39 -4.02
C PHE A 181 -16.79 23.11 -5.09
N LYS A 182 -16.53 22.74 -6.33
CA LYS A 182 -17.25 23.19 -7.51
C LYS A 182 -18.04 22.04 -8.08
N ILE A 183 -19.34 22.24 -8.29
CA ILE A 183 -20.25 21.26 -8.86
C ILE A 183 -20.40 21.55 -10.35
N ILE A 184 -20.31 20.53 -11.20
CA ILE A 184 -20.39 20.63 -12.65
C ILE A 184 -21.35 19.56 -13.17
N GLY A 185 -22.16 19.93 -14.18
CA GLY A 185 -23.07 19.04 -14.90
C GLY A 185 -24.52 19.23 -14.50
N HIS A 186 -25.36 18.24 -14.83
CA HIS A 186 -26.78 18.28 -14.54
C HIS A 186 -27.02 18.20 -13.04
N THR A 187 -27.42 19.32 -12.45
CA THR A 187 -27.55 19.48 -11.01
C THR A 187 -29.01 19.58 -10.63
N VAL A 188 -29.48 18.71 -9.74
CA VAL A 188 -30.76 18.86 -9.06
C VAL A 188 -30.45 19.19 -7.59
N SER A 189 -30.74 20.40 -7.17
CA SER A 189 -30.55 20.85 -5.78
C SER A 189 -31.87 20.90 -5.04
N LYS A 190 -31.93 20.32 -3.83
CA LYS A 190 -33.06 20.49 -2.92
C LYS A 190 -32.63 21.42 -1.82
N LEU A 191 -33.24 22.60 -1.74
CA LEU A 191 -33.12 23.50 -0.59
C LEU A 191 -34.10 23.04 0.50
N TYR A 192 -33.55 22.65 1.66
CA TYR A 192 -34.36 22.46 2.84
C TYR A 192 -34.35 23.77 3.63
N ASP A 193 -35.49 24.43 3.67
CA ASP A 193 -35.67 25.64 4.51
C ASP A 193 -35.74 25.20 5.99
N THR A 194 -34.71 25.53 6.76
CA THR A 194 -34.65 25.31 8.21
C THR A 194 -35.30 26.46 9.00
N LYS A 195 -36.23 27.21 8.39
CA LYS A 195 -37.08 28.15 9.13
C LYS A 195 -38.28 27.40 9.67
N GLY A 196 -38.21 27.04 10.94
CA GLY A 196 -39.41 26.66 11.67
C GLY A 196 -39.20 25.63 12.77
N LYS A 197 -38.62 25.94 13.90
CA LYS A 197 -39.23 25.98 15.25
C LYS A 197 -38.19 26.37 16.27
#